data_9a4edf3931ba662c0b19c5d4e91bebd4
#
_entry.id   9a4edf3931ba662c0b19c5d4e91bebd4
#
_cell.length_a   1.000
_cell.length_b   1.000
_cell.length_c   1.000
_cell.angle_alpha   90.00
_cell.angle_beta   90.00
_cell.angle_gamma   90.00
#
_symmetry.space_group_name_H-M   'P 1'
#
loop_
_entity.id
_entity.type
_entity.pdbx_description
1 polymer ?
#
loop_
_entity_poly.entity_id
_entity_poly.type
_entity_poly.pdbx_seq_one_letter_code
_entity_poly.pdbx_strand_id
1 'polypeptide(L)'
;MHLKNYQNFKGVVNSEHTIKDGETLRKRIEIMPEDSVLFRSDFPEYHPEFVGETLSELTNEGVLVKLAQGIYAKPRMSRFGVVLPSVEKIIQAIAIRDNAEVLPSGMTSLNVLGLSTQVPKNYTCLTTGSERTIKLTNRQVVLKRGVPKNFCYETRLIALLVQALRTLKQENVGQEELQTIRTLIAKEPEKESLAKDVDKMPAWMKRIIKPMLKTKEEHE
;
A
#
# COMPACT_ATOMS: atom_id res chain seq x y z
N MET A 1 0.14 -11.32 6.63
CA MET A 1 -0.66 -11.42 7.88
C MET A 1 -0.88 -10.05 8.53
N HIS A 2 -1.37 -9.03 7.81
CA HIS A 2 -1.57 -7.66 8.39
C HIS A 2 -2.84 -6.95 7.92
N LEU A 3 -3.75 -7.63 7.21
CA LEU A 3 -5.03 -7.03 6.78
C LEU A 3 -6.14 -7.11 7.85
N LYS A 4 -5.98 -7.92 8.90
CA LYS A 4 -7.02 -8.12 9.93
C LYS A 4 -7.16 -6.98 10.95
N ASN A 5 -6.15 -6.15 11.13
CA ASN A 5 -6.21 -5.12 12.19
C ASN A 5 -6.96 -3.83 11.80
N TYR A 6 -7.22 -3.59 10.49
CA TYR A 6 -8.01 -2.43 10.08
C TYR A 6 -9.52 -2.68 10.06
N GLN A 7 -9.96 -3.94 9.96
CA GLN A 7 -11.39 -4.26 9.98
C GLN A 7 -11.99 -4.22 11.40
N ASN A 8 -11.19 -4.39 12.44
CA ASN A 8 -11.69 -4.38 13.82
C ASN A 8 -12.12 -2.99 14.34
N PHE A 9 -11.78 -1.89 13.64
CA PHE A 9 -12.29 -0.56 14.00
C PHE A 9 -13.70 -0.26 13.45
N LYS A 10 -14.19 -1.04 12.47
CA LYS A 10 -15.59 -0.93 11.99
C LYS A 10 -16.60 -1.68 12.87
N GLY A 11 -16.14 -2.47 13.84
CA GLY A 11 -16.97 -3.43 14.59
C GLY A 11 -17.43 -2.99 15.98
N VAL A 12 -17.21 -1.76 16.42
CA VAL A 12 -17.64 -1.29 17.74
C VAL A 12 -18.59 -0.10 17.60
N VAL A 13 -19.66 -0.27 16.87
CA VAL A 13 -20.83 0.64 17.01
C VAL A 13 -22.09 -0.18 16.75
N ASN A 14 -22.50 -0.97 17.73
CA ASN A 14 -23.89 -1.38 17.87
C ASN A 14 -24.37 -0.87 19.23
N SER A 15 -24.98 0.29 19.22
CA SER A 15 -26.12 0.64 20.06
C SER A 15 -26.61 2.04 19.66
N GLU A 16 -27.92 2.12 19.43
CA GLU A 16 -28.72 3.26 19.15
C GLU A 16 -28.47 4.41 20.15
N HIS A 17 -27.57 5.33 19.81
CA HIS A 17 -27.59 6.68 20.35
C HIS A 17 -27.15 7.60 19.21
N THR A 18 -28.05 8.43 18.77
CA THR A 18 -27.81 9.56 17.87
C THR A 18 -26.75 10.46 18.50
N ILE A 19 -25.48 10.22 18.16
CA ILE A 19 -24.35 11.02 18.64
C ILE A 19 -24.41 12.34 17.88
N LYS A 20 -24.99 13.34 18.50
CA LYS A 20 -25.26 14.68 17.96
C LYS A 20 -24.20 15.70 18.34
N ASP A 21 -22.93 15.35 18.58
CA ASP A 21 -21.99 16.36 19.04
C ASP A 21 -20.65 16.31 18.31
N GLY A 22 -20.21 17.47 17.81
CA GLY A 22 -18.89 17.69 17.25
C GLY A 22 -17.76 17.31 18.19
N GLU A 23 -17.98 17.43 19.47
CA GLU A 23 -17.08 16.96 20.53
C GLU A 23 -16.81 15.45 20.43
N THR A 24 -17.80 14.66 20.02
CA THR A 24 -17.65 13.20 19.90
C THR A 24 -16.85 12.79 18.67
N LEU A 25 -17.07 13.43 17.51
CA LEU A 25 -16.25 13.17 16.29
C LEU A 25 -14.80 13.59 16.54
N ARG A 26 -14.61 14.78 17.13
CA ARG A 26 -13.28 15.27 17.48
C ARG A 26 -12.55 14.32 18.43
N LYS A 27 -13.16 13.93 19.55
CA LYS A 27 -12.59 12.96 20.49
C LYS A 27 -12.25 11.63 19.81
N ARG A 28 -13.12 11.14 18.93
CA ARG A 28 -12.88 9.91 18.19
C ARG A 28 -11.62 10.01 17.33
N ILE A 29 -11.42 11.14 16.64
CA ILE A 29 -10.22 11.37 15.83
C ILE A 29 -8.98 11.50 16.72
N GLU A 30 -9.09 12.20 17.84
CA GLU A 30 -7.99 12.41 18.78
C GLU A 30 -7.47 11.12 19.42
N ILE A 31 -8.34 10.13 19.66
CA ILE A 31 -7.94 8.81 20.19
C ILE A 31 -7.48 7.81 19.11
N MET A 32 -7.63 8.13 17.82
CA MET A 32 -7.12 7.26 16.75
C MET A 32 -5.61 7.07 16.86
N PRO A 33 -5.08 5.91 16.47
CA PRO A 33 -3.64 5.68 16.50
C PRO A 33 -2.87 6.72 15.69
N GLU A 34 -1.69 7.08 16.15
CA GLU A 34 -0.72 7.83 15.36
C GLU A 34 -0.46 7.11 14.04
N ASP A 35 -0.09 7.86 13.02
CA ASP A 35 0.19 7.34 11.68
C ASP A 35 -1.06 6.80 10.94
N SER A 36 -2.27 7.12 11.42
CA SER A 36 -3.54 6.81 10.74
C SER A 36 -3.76 7.74 9.56
N VAL A 37 -4.31 7.18 8.46
CA VAL A 37 -4.79 7.94 7.30
C VAL A 37 -6.31 7.98 7.35
N LEU A 38 -6.89 9.18 7.19
CA LEU A 38 -8.31 9.44 7.36
C LEU A 38 -8.91 10.05 6.09
N PHE A 39 -10.16 9.69 5.84
CA PHE A 39 -11.00 10.24 4.78
C PHE A 39 -12.33 10.71 5.34
N ARG A 40 -13.02 11.62 4.63
CA ARG A 40 -14.39 12.01 5.01
C ARG A 40 -15.35 10.82 5.09
N SER A 41 -15.19 9.85 4.20
CA SER A 41 -16.00 8.63 4.13
C SER A 41 -15.81 7.67 5.31
N ASP A 42 -14.84 7.89 6.19
CA ASP A 42 -14.59 7.04 7.36
C ASP A 42 -15.60 7.32 8.49
N PHE A 43 -16.39 8.39 8.34
CA PHE A 43 -17.36 8.87 9.32
C PHE A 43 -18.75 9.02 8.68
N PRO A 44 -19.33 7.93 8.16
CA PRO A 44 -20.60 7.98 7.41
C PRO A 44 -21.82 8.33 8.28
N GLU A 45 -21.70 8.24 9.60
CA GLU A 45 -22.72 8.59 10.58
C GLU A 45 -22.91 10.10 10.77
N TYR A 46 -21.95 10.92 10.30
CA TYR A 46 -22.01 12.37 10.36
C TYR A 46 -22.25 13.00 9.00
N HIS A 47 -22.85 14.20 9.01
CA HIS A 47 -23.04 14.96 7.77
C HIS A 47 -21.67 15.29 7.12
N PRO A 48 -21.51 15.09 5.80
CA PRO A 48 -20.19 15.26 5.13
C PRO A 48 -19.56 16.65 5.29
N GLU A 49 -20.35 17.72 5.33
CA GLU A 49 -19.86 19.08 5.53
C GLU A 49 -19.27 19.25 6.93
N PHE A 50 -20.01 18.78 7.93
CA PHE A 50 -19.56 18.80 9.33
C PHE A 50 -18.25 18.00 9.53
N VAL A 51 -18.14 16.81 8.94
CA VAL A 51 -16.87 16.05 8.94
C VAL A 51 -15.75 16.88 8.30
N GLY A 52 -16.04 17.54 7.17
CA GLY A 52 -15.07 18.38 6.48
C GLY A 52 -14.57 19.56 7.32
N GLU A 53 -15.45 20.24 8.02
CA GLU A 53 -15.12 21.34 8.94
C GLU A 53 -14.27 20.84 10.10
N THR A 54 -14.69 19.79 10.80
CA THR A 54 -13.93 19.20 11.92
C THR A 54 -12.52 18.75 11.50
N LEU A 55 -12.37 18.10 10.32
CA LEU A 55 -11.06 17.72 9.80
C LEU A 55 -10.18 18.94 9.47
N SER A 56 -10.79 20.02 9.00
CA SER A 56 -10.08 21.27 8.71
C SER A 56 -9.63 21.99 9.98
N GLU A 57 -10.49 22.06 10.99
CA GLU A 57 -10.18 22.62 12.32
C GLU A 57 -9.02 21.86 12.97
N LEU A 58 -9.11 20.52 13.06
CA LEU A 58 -8.05 19.68 13.60
C LEU A 58 -6.72 19.80 12.81
N THR A 59 -6.80 20.11 11.50
CA THR A 59 -5.61 20.40 10.70
C THR A 59 -5.00 21.76 11.08
N ASN A 60 -5.81 22.78 11.27
CA ASN A 60 -5.36 24.11 11.68
C ASN A 60 -4.74 24.10 13.09
N GLU A 61 -5.23 23.23 13.96
CA GLU A 61 -4.69 23.01 15.31
C GLU A 61 -3.44 22.12 15.33
N GLY A 62 -3.06 21.51 14.20
CA GLY A 62 -1.89 20.64 14.10
C GLY A 62 -2.11 19.21 14.63
N VAL A 63 -3.33 18.84 15.00
CA VAL A 63 -3.69 17.46 15.39
C VAL A 63 -3.65 16.53 14.17
N LEU A 64 -4.05 17.04 13.00
CA LEU A 64 -3.98 16.35 11.71
C LEU A 64 -3.07 17.10 10.75
N VAL A 65 -2.61 16.39 9.72
CA VAL A 65 -1.93 16.96 8.56
C VAL A 65 -2.72 16.60 7.30
N LYS A 66 -3.02 17.60 6.49
CA LYS A 66 -3.63 17.39 5.18
C LYS A 66 -2.58 16.93 4.18
N LEU A 67 -2.67 15.69 3.73
CA LEU A 67 -1.75 15.08 2.77
C LEU A 67 -2.10 15.42 1.31
N ALA A 68 -3.40 15.46 1.02
CA ALA A 68 -3.97 15.83 -0.29
C ALA A 68 -5.43 16.22 -0.10
N GLN A 69 -6.11 16.59 -1.20
CA GLN A 69 -7.53 16.89 -1.16
C GLN A 69 -8.34 15.67 -0.63
N GLY A 70 -9.01 15.85 0.51
CA GLY A 70 -9.81 14.81 1.16
C GLY A 70 -9.01 13.66 1.79
N ILE A 71 -7.70 13.80 1.94
CA ILE A 71 -6.80 12.82 2.55
C ILE A 71 -6.07 13.51 3.70
N TYR A 72 -6.25 13.02 4.89
CA TYR A 72 -5.66 13.53 6.11
C TYR A 72 -4.87 12.43 6.80
N ALA A 73 -3.96 12.80 7.66
CA ALA A 73 -3.24 11.87 8.51
C ALA A 73 -3.11 12.40 9.93
N LYS A 74 -3.16 11.48 10.89
CA LYS A 74 -2.70 11.76 12.24
C LYS A 74 -1.19 11.53 12.29
N PRO A 75 -0.38 12.60 12.40
CA PRO A 75 1.07 12.45 12.35
C PRO A 75 1.56 11.78 13.65
N ARG A 76 2.75 11.17 13.56
CA ARG A 76 3.50 10.76 14.74
C ARG A 76 4.49 11.85 15.10
N MET A 77 4.59 12.16 16.38
CA MET A 77 5.60 13.08 16.88
C MET A 77 6.90 12.33 17.20
N SER A 78 8.02 12.83 16.73
CA SER A 78 9.35 12.31 17.06
C SER A 78 10.24 13.44 17.60
N ARG A 79 11.39 13.08 18.18
CA ARG A 79 12.40 14.06 18.60
C ARG A 79 12.93 14.95 17.48
N PHE A 80 12.72 14.55 16.22
CA PHE A 80 13.13 15.30 15.04
C PHE A 80 11.95 16.05 14.35
N GLY A 81 10.78 16.07 14.98
CA GLY A 81 9.58 16.73 14.46
C GLY A 81 8.49 15.76 14.00
N VAL A 82 7.61 16.28 13.18
CA VAL A 82 6.44 15.58 12.64
C VAL A 82 6.84 14.51 11.63
N VAL A 83 6.40 13.27 11.86
CA VAL A 83 6.59 12.13 10.95
C VAL A 83 5.25 11.78 10.32
N LEU A 84 5.19 11.83 9.00
CA LEU A 84 4.00 11.48 8.23
C LEU A 84 3.98 9.98 7.90
N PRO A 85 2.78 9.39 7.64
CA PRO A 85 2.67 8.02 7.15
C PRO A 85 3.48 7.80 5.88
N SER A 86 4.01 6.60 5.72
CA SER A 86 4.71 6.23 4.49
C SER A 86 3.76 6.26 3.29
N VAL A 87 4.32 6.43 2.09
CA VAL A 87 3.50 6.46 0.84
C VAL A 87 2.76 5.14 0.65
N GLU A 88 3.39 4.03 1.00
CA GLU A 88 2.79 2.69 0.96
C GLU A 88 1.56 2.61 1.85
N LYS A 89 1.63 3.17 3.07
CA LYS A 89 0.52 3.19 4.01
C LYS A 89 -0.63 4.06 3.51
N ILE A 90 -0.32 5.21 2.93
CA ILE A 90 -1.31 6.09 2.30
C ILE A 90 -2.01 5.37 1.14
N ILE A 91 -1.26 4.72 0.26
CA ILE A 91 -1.80 3.97 -0.88
C ILE A 91 -2.67 2.81 -0.41
N GLN A 92 -2.25 2.10 0.64
CA GLN A 92 -3.02 1.01 1.21
C GLN A 92 -4.35 1.48 1.80
N ALA A 93 -4.35 2.61 2.51
CA ALA A 93 -5.57 3.23 3.01
C ALA A 93 -6.52 3.64 1.87
N ILE A 94 -5.98 4.21 0.79
CA ILE A 94 -6.76 4.55 -0.41
C ILE A 94 -7.35 3.29 -1.05
N ALA A 95 -6.59 2.21 -1.16
CA ALA A 95 -7.04 0.95 -1.72
C ALA A 95 -8.20 0.36 -0.92
N ILE A 96 -8.10 0.37 0.41
CA ILE A 96 -9.16 -0.09 1.32
C ILE A 96 -10.42 0.76 1.14
N ARG A 97 -10.30 2.10 1.15
CA ARG A 97 -11.43 3.02 0.94
C ARG A 97 -12.15 2.76 -0.37
N ASP A 98 -11.37 2.56 -1.44
CA ASP A 98 -11.91 2.40 -2.80
C ASP A 98 -12.37 0.96 -3.09
N ASN A 99 -12.21 0.04 -2.13
CA ASN A 99 -12.40 -1.40 -2.31
C ASN A 99 -11.67 -1.91 -3.58
N ALA A 100 -10.40 -1.53 -3.72
CA ALA A 100 -9.58 -1.79 -4.88
C ALA A 100 -8.26 -2.46 -4.49
N GLU A 101 -7.72 -3.25 -5.40
CA GLU A 101 -6.35 -3.74 -5.28
C GLU A 101 -5.38 -2.71 -5.85
N VAL A 102 -4.20 -2.62 -5.24
CA VAL A 102 -3.10 -1.78 -5.73
C VAL A 102 -1.78 -2.55 -5.73
N LEU A 103 -1.04 -2.41 -6.81
CA LEU A 103 0.23 -3.10 -7.04
C LEU A 103 1.28 -2.10 -7.54
N PRO A 104 2.38 -1.86 -6.79
CA PRO A 104 3.50 -1.07 -7.27
C PRO A 104 4.00 -1.56 -8.63
N SER A 105 4.30 -0.63 -9.53
CA SER A 105 4.74 -0.93 -10.89
C SER A 105 5.85 0.01 -11.37
N GLY A 106 6.47 -0.31 -12.48
CA GLY A 106 7.57 0.49 -13.00
C GLY A 106 8.76 0.56 -12.04
N MET A 107 9.42 1.72 -11.98
CA MET A 107 10.54 1.96 -11.06
C MET A 107 10.16 1.78 -9.59
N THR A 108 8.89 1.99 -9.24
CA THR A 108 8.39 1.76 -7.89
C THR A 108 8.51 0.30 -7.47
N SER A 109 8.16 -0.64 -8.35
CA SER A 109 8.31 -2.08 -8.04
C SER A 109 9.77 -2.51 -7.88
N LEU A 110 10.68 -1.96 -8.68
CA LEU A 110 12.11 -2.19 -8.54
C LEU A 110 12.64 -1.68 -7.19
N ASN A 111 12.26 -0.47 -6.82
CA ASN A 111 12.68 0.13 -5.56
C ASN A 111 12.13 -0.63 -4.34
N VAL A 112 10.85 -1.01 -4.35
CA VAL A 112 10.20 -1.78 -3.27
C VAL A 112 10.85 -3.15 -3.06
N LEU A 113 11.32 -3.79 -4.14
CA LEU A 113 12.02 -5.08 -4.07
C LEU A 113 13.53 -4.96 -3.81
N GLY A 114 14.07 -3.74 -3.72
CA GLY A 114 15.51 -3.54 -3.59
C GLY A 114 16.31 -3.88 -4.85
N LEU A 115 15.65 -4.00 -6.00
CA LEU A 115 16.28 -4.20 -7.31
C LEU A 115 16.75 -2.89 -7.95
N SER A 116 16.50 -1.77 -7.30
CA SER A 116 17.04 -0.45 -7.64
C SER A 116 17.12 0.41 -6.38
N THR A 117 18.23 1.11 -6.23
CA THR A 117 18.43 2.11 -5.16
C THR A 117 17.80 3.47 -5.51
N GLN A 118 17.38 3.66 -6.76
CA GLN A 118 16.76 4.89 -7.20
C GLN A 118 15.35 5.02 -6.60
N VAL A 119 15.14 6.09 -5.82
CA VAL A 119 13.81 6.43 -5.29
C VAL A 119 13.03 7.17 -6.37
N PRO A 120 11.93 6.60 -6.89
CA PRO A 120 11.17 7.25 -7.95
C PRO A 120 10.50 8.54 -7.43
N LYS A 121 10.55 9.62 -8.22
CA LYS A 121 9.86 10.88 -7.93
C LYS A 121 8.34 10.66 -7.84
N ASN A 122 7.81 9.84 -8.73
CA ASN A 122 6.41 9.47 -8.77
C ASN A 122 6.26 8.03 -8.32
N TYR A 123 5.42 7.80 -7.30
CA TYR A 123 5.08 6.46 -6.85
C TYR A 123 3.98 5.90 -7.75
N THR A 124 4.32 5.01 -8.67
CA THR A 124 3.38 4.47 -9.66
C THR A 124 2.85 3.11 -9.23
N CYS A 125 1.53 2.95 -9.25
CA CYS A 125 0.85 1.69 -8.99
C CYS A 125 -0.17 1.37 -10.08
N LEU A 126 -0.38 0.09 -10.33
CA LEU A 126 -1.58 -0.42 -11.00
C LEU A 126 -2.70 -0.52 -9.97
N THR A 127 -3.94 -0.30 -10.40
CA THR A 127 -5.14 -0.45 -9.55
C THR A 127 -6.28 -1.11 -10.31
N THR A 128 -7.12 -1.86 -9.59
CA THR A 128 -8.42 -2.33 -10.11
C THR A 128 -9.49 -1.23 -10.04
N GLY A 129 -9.23 -0.19 -9.23
CA GLY A 129 -10.11 0.97 -9.06
C GLY A 129 -9.91 2.07 -10.11
N SER A 130 -10.29 3.29 -9.75
CA SER A 130 -10.21 4.44 -10.64
C SER A 130 -8.79 4.94 -10.86
N GLU A 131 -8.43 5.18 -12.13
CA GLU A 131 -7.17 5.81 -12.52
C GLU A 131 -7.17 7.28 -12.08
N ARG A 132 -6.09 7.70 -11.41
CA ARG A 132 -5.89 9.09 -10.98
C ARG A 132 -4.48 9.37 -10.50
N THR A 133 -4.15 10.66 -10.46
CA THR A 133 -2.92 11.15 -9.82
C THR A 133 -3.27 11.89 -8.53
N ILE A 134 -2.60 11.51 -7.44
CA ILE A 134 -2.73 12.14 -6.13
C ILE A 134 -1.44 12.89 -5.82
N LYS A 135 -1.55 14.20 -5.70
CA LYS A 135 -0.41 15.06 -5.33
C LYS A 135 -0.31 15.12 -3.81
N LEU A 136 0.64 14.39 -3.25
CA LEU A 136 1.01 14.51 -1.83
C LEU A 136 2.01 15.67 -1.67
N THR A 137 2.24 16.10 -0.43
CA THR A 137 3.11 17.24 -0.12
C THR A 137 4.49 17.15 -0.79
N ASN A 138 5.12 15.97 -0.79
CA ASN A 138 6.51 15.81 -1.24
C ASN A 138 6.66 14.98 -2.53
N ARG A 139 5.59 14.34 -3.02
CA ARG A 139 5.63 13.47 -4.20
C ARG A 139 4.25 13.22 -4.79
N GLN A 140 4.21 12.54 -5.92
CA GLN A 140 2.96 12.15 -6.56
C GLN A 140 2.77 10.65 -6.49
N VAL A 141 1.54 10.23 -6.28
CA VAL A 141 1.08 8.85 -6.44
C VAL A 141 0.26 8.77 -7.72
N VAL A 142 0.69 7.94 -8.65
CA VAL A 142 0.02 7.74 -9.94
C VAL A 142 -0.63 6.35 -9.92
N LEU A 143 -1.95 6.31 -9.83
CA LEU A 143 -2.74 5.09 -9.95
C LEU A 143 -3.14 4.92 -11.41
N LYS A 144 -2.67 3.85 -12.06
CA LYS A 144 -3.00 3.49 -13.44
C LYS A 144 -3.89 2.27 -13.43
N ARG A 145 -4.86 2.20 -14.33
CA ARG A 145 -5.71 1.03 -14.44
C ARG A 145 -4.91 -0.19 -14.85
N GLY A 146 -4.97 -1.22 -14.02
CA GLY A 146 -4.39 -2.52 -14.29
C GLY A 146 -5.39 -3.44 -14.98
N VAL A 147 -4.89 -4.42 -15.74
CA VAL A 147 -5.71 -5.51 -16.31
C VAL A 147 -5.78 -6.66 -15.31
N PRO A 148 -6.85 -7.52 -15.33
CA PRO A 148 -7.01 -8.62 -14.37
C PRO A 148 -5.78 -9.52 -14.24
N LYS A 149 -5.05 -9.75 -15.34
CA LYS A 149 -3.81 -10.53 -15.35
C LYS A 149 -2.71 -9.97 -14.42
N ASN A 150 -2.76 -8.71 -14.04
CA ASN A 150 -1.78 -8.14 -13.12
C ASN A 150 -2.06 -8.51 -11.66
N PHE A 151 -3.30 -8.92 -11.35
CA PHE A 151 -3.81 -9.21 -10.01
C PHE A 151 -4.15 -10.71 -9.84
N CYS A 152 -3.69 -11.60 -10.75
CA CYS A 152 -4.01 -13.02 -10.70
C CYS A 152 -3.09 -13.85 -9.78
N TYR A 153 -2.12 -13.21 -9.14
CA TYR A 153 -1.15 -13.86 -8.27
C TYR A 153 -1.63 -13.86 -6.82
N GLU A 154 -1.50 -15.00 -6.15
CA GLU A 154 -1.87 -15.16 -4.74
C GLU A 154 -0.82 -14.49 -3.84
N THR A 155 0.47 -14.64 -4.20
CA THR A 155 1.58 -14.04 -3.44
C THR A 155 1.90 -12.63 -3.93
N ARG A 156 1.97 -11.69 -2.99
CA ARG A 156 2.35 -10.31 -3.29
C ARG A 156 3.76 -10.23 -3.90
N LEU A 157 4.67 -11.11 -3.46
CA LEU A 157 6.04 -11.14 -3.97
C LEU A 157 6.07 -11.41 -5.48
N ILE A 158 5.33 -12.43 -5.96
CA ILE A 158 5.31 -12.75 -7.41
C ILE A 158 4.65 -11.63 -8.22
N ALA A 159 3.56 -11.07 -7.72
CA ALA A 159 2.92 -9.92 -8.36
C ALA A 159 3.91 -8.75 -8.55
N LEU A 160 4.68 -8.41 -7.52
CA LEU A 160 5.70 -7.36 -7.57
C LEU A 160 6.88 -7.73 -8.49
N LEU A 161 7.39 -8.97 -8.41
CA LEU A 161 8.47 -9.45 -9.26
C LEU A 161 8.11 -9.38 -10.74
N VAL A 162 6.87 -9.73 -11.11
CA VAL A 162 6.40 -9.60 -12.49
C VAL A 162 6.42 -8.15 -12.97
N GLN A 163 6.00 -7.18 -12.13
CA GLN A 163 6.05 -5.77 -12.51
C GLN A 163 7.49 -5.26 -12.60
N ALA A 164 8.34 -5.64 -11.67
CA ALA A 164 9.75 -5.26 -11.64
C ALA A 164 10.50 -5.83 -12.86
N LEU A 165 10.36 -7.11 -13.14
CA LEU A 165 11.03 -7.77 -14.26
C LEU A 165 10.53 -7.23 -15.62
N ARG A 166 9.24 -6.88 -15.76
CA ARG A 166 8.73 -6.19 -16.97
C ARG A 166 9.43 -4.85 -17.18
N THR A 167 9.72 -4.13 -16.11
CA THR A 167 10.37 -2.82 -16.18
C THR A 167 11.86 -2.95 -16.46
N LEU A 168 12.52 -3.91 -15.82
CA LEU A 168 13.94 -4.19 -16.00
C LEU A 168 14.25 -4.75 -17.39
N LYS A 169 13.33 -5.55 -17.93
CA LYS A 169 13.46 -6.37 -19.15
C LYS A 169 14.47 -7.51 -18.99
N GLN A 170 14.36 -8.55 -19.84
CA GLN A 170 15.17 -9.76 -19.72
C GLN A 170 16.67 -9.48 -19.87
N GLU A 171 17.04 -8.63 -20.80
CA GLU A 171 18.42 -8.29 -21.14
C GLU A 171 19.19 -7.57 -20.02
N ASN A 172 18.47 -6.98 -19.06
CA ASN A 172 19.05 -6.21 -17.95
C ASN A 172 19.03 -6.98 -16.62
N VAL A 173 18.66 -8.26 -16.62
CA VAL A 173 18.69 -9.08 -15.41
C VAL A 173 20.10 -9.65 -15.22
N GLY A 174 20.89 -9.00 -14.37
CA GLY A 174 22.27 -9.39 -14.03
C GLY A 174 22.36 -10.27 -12.78
N GLN A 175 23.58 -10.54 -12.35
CA GLN A 175 23.85 -11.39 -11.18
C GLN A 175 23.36 -10.76 -9.87
N GLU A 176 23.42 -9.44 -9.74
CA GLU A 176 22.98 -8.72 -8.53
C GLU A 176 21.46 -8.84 -8.36
N GLU A 177 20.70 -8.65 -9.45
CA GLU A 177 19.26 -8.81 -9.45
C GLU A 177 18.86 -10.26 -9.13
N LEU A 178 19.54 -11.23 -9.74
CA LEU A 178 19.30 -12.66 -9.47
C LEU A 178 19.55 -13.01 -8.01
N GLN A 179 20.60 -12.48 -7.39
CA GLN A 179 20.92 -12.71 -5.98
C GLN A 179 19.86 -12.09 -5.06
N THR A 180 19.43 -10.86 -5.36
CA THR A 180 18.36 -10.18 -4.62
C THR A 180 17.05 -10.97 -4.71
N ILE A 181 16.68 -11.40 -5.91
CA ILE A 181 15.46 -12.21 -6.14
C ILE A 181 15.53 -13.53 -5.38
N ARG A 182 16.65 -14.24 -5.38
CA ARG A 182 16.85 -15.48 -4.61
C ARG A 182 16.61 -15.25 -3.12
N THR A 183 17.16 -14.17 -2.59
CA THR A 183 16.99 -13.79 -1.18
C THR A 183 15.54 -13.52 -0.83
N LEU A 184 14.80 -12.82 -1.70
CA LEU A 184 13.37 -12.54 -1.52
C LEU A 184 12.54 -13.83 -1.56
N ILE A 185 12.78 -14.70 -2.53
CA ILE A 185 12.10 -15.99 -2.67
C ILE A 185 12.39 -16.90 -1.45
N ALA A 186 13.62 -16.92 -0.97
CA ALA A 186 13.98 -17.73 0.20
C ALA A 186 13.24 -17.30 1.47
N LYS A 187 12.97 -16.00 1.63
CA LYS A 187 12.25 -15.42 2.77
C LYS A 187 10.72 -15.53 2.68
N GLU A 188 10.17 -15.87 1.50
CA GLU A 188 8.72 -15.98 1.34
C GLU A 188 8.18 -17.18 2.12
N PRO A 189 7.23 -16.98 3.05
CA PRO A 189 6.70 -18.06 3.88
C PRO A 189 5.75 -19.00 3.13
N GLU A 190 5.02 -18.48 2.12
CA GLU A 190 3.96 -19.21 1.41
C GLU A 190 4.50 -19.93 0.17
N LYS A 191 5.30 -21.00 0.40
CA LYS A 191 6.00 -21.71 -0.68
C LYS A 191 5.08 -22.39 -1.70
N GLU A 192 3.93 -22.91 -1.27
CA GLU A 192 2.97 -23.56 -2.15
C GLU A 192 2.29 -22.57 -3.10
N SER A 193 1.80 -21.45 -2.58
CA SER A 193 1.22 -20.36 -3.38
C SER A 193 2.25 -19.76 -4.31
N LEU A 194 3.49 -19.60 -3.84
CA LEU A 194 4.62 -19.12 -4.64
C LEU A 194 4.86 -20.02 -5.88
N ALA A 195 4.88 -21.34 -5.70
CA ALA A 195 5.09 -22.30 -6.79
C ALA A 195 3.96 -22.22 -7.83
N LYS A 196 2.69 -22.16 -7.39
CA LYS A 196 1.52 -22.00 -8.26
C LYS A 196 1.58 -20.70 -9.06
N ASP A 197 1.99 -19.62 -8.41
CA ASP A 197 2.09 -18.30 -9.04
C ASP A 197 3.21 -18.23 -10.08
N VAL A 198 4.34 -18.89 -9.83
CA VAL A 198 5.45 -18.98 -10.81
C VAL A 198 4.96 -19.63 -12.11
N ASP A 199 4.02 -20.58 -12.02
CA ASP A 199 3.48 -21.22 -13.24
C ASP A 199 2.57 -20.29 -14.07
N LYS A 200 2.01 -19.24 -13.47
CA LYS A 200 1.21 -18.19 -14.13
C LYS A 200 2.08 -17.10 -14.79
N MET A 201 3.39 -17.05 -14.49
CA MET A 201 4.31 -16.00 -14.98
C MET A 201 4.57 -16.11 -16.49
N PRO A 202 4.98 -15.00 -17.15
CA PRO A 202 5.52 -15.04 -18.51
C PRO A 202 6.68 -16.03 -18.63
N ALA A 203 6.79 -16.73 -19.77
CA ALA A 203 7.71 -17.84 -19.96
C ALA A 203 9.19 -17.53 -19.63
N TRP A 204 9.68 -16.34 -20.00
CA TRP A 204 11.06 -15.95 -19.72
C TRP A 204 11.30 -15.68 -18.22
N MET A 205 10.33 -15.09 -17.50
CA MET A 205 10.41 -14.87 -16.07
C MET A 205 10.37 -16.20 -15.30
N LYS A 206 9.49 -17.12 -15.73
CA LYS A 206 9.41 -18.48 -15.18
C LYS A 206 10.76 -19.20 -15.30
N ARG A 207 11.46 -19.09 -16.43
CA ARG A 207 12.79 -19.70 -16.61
C ARG A 207 13.82 -19.18 -15.60
N ILE A 208 13.72 -17.93 -15.18
CA ILE A 208 14.59 -17.32 -14.17
C ILE A 208 14.21 -17.77 -12.77
N ILE A 209 12.92 -17.74 -12.43
CA ILE A 209 12.43 -17.91 -11.06
C ILE A 209 12.28 -19.37 -10.66
N LYS A 210 11.79 -20.24 -11.55
CA LYS A 210 11.50 -21.67 -11.23
C LYS A 210 12.69 -22.44 -10.66
N PRO A 211 13.94 -22.27 -11.16
CA PRO A 211 15.09 -22.94 -10.57
C PRO A 211 15.38 -22.50 -9.11
N MET A 212 15.02 -21.25 -8.74
CA MET A 212 15.26 -20.71 -7.40
C MET A 212 14.34 -21.29 -6.33
N LEU A 213 13.23 -21.94 -6.72
CA LEU A 213 12.31 -22.59 -5.79
C LEU A 213 12.89 -23.91 -5.25
N LYS A 214 13.78 -24.56 -6.00
CA LYS A 214 14.33 -25.89 -5.68
C LYS A 214 15.50 -25.89 -4.69
N THR A 215 15.95 -24.73 -4.22
CA THR A 215 17.22 -24.60 -3.50
C THR A 215 17.08 -24.80 -1.98
N LYS A 216 16.59 -25.97 -1.48
CA LYS A 216 16.76 -26.40 -0.07
C LYS A 216 16.65 -27.90 0.22
N GLU A 217 16.56 -28.81 -0.76
CA GLU A 217 16.41 -30.24 -0.46
C GLU A 217 17.57 -31.15 -0.91
N GLU A 218 18.71 -30.62 -1.35
CA GLU A 218 19.81 -31.45 -1.85
C GLU A 218 21.13 -31.23 -1.09
N HIS A 219 21.12 -30.95 0.21
CA HIS A 219 22.30 -31.05 1.08
C HIS A 219 21.89 -31.52 2.49
N GLU A 220 21.44 -32.76 2.59
CA GLU A 220 21.62 -33.64 3.74
C GLU A 220 22.14 -35.01 3.27
#